data_6d9ae8130c2d6d8aa25bc65a0ddcebdd
#
_entry.id   6d9ae8130c2d6d8aa25bc65a0ddcebdd
#
_cell.length_a   1.000
_cell.length_b   1.000
_cell.length_c   1.000
_cell.angle_alpha   90.00
_cell.angle_beta   90.00
_cell.angle_gamma   90.00
#
_symmetry.space_group_name_H-M   'P 1'
#
loop_
_entity.id
_entity.type
_entity.pdbx_description
1 polymer ?
#
loop_
_entity_poly.entity_id
_entity_poly.type
_entity_poly.pdbx_seq_one_letter_code
_entity_poly.pdbx_strand_id
1 'polypeptide(L)'
;IIDSLKVEDKIWEEECQKDFPSMQFGKNLWVCPSWDSKNPSSEAAIVINMDPGLAFGTGTHQTTSLCLEFLDENPPIALTAIDFGCGTGILAIAAAKLGAIRVTAIDNDPQAVTSSSENVKKNHCEDIVKTFHSDEKFKYKPCDLLMANILANPIIELEPLFSELVKPNGTILLSGILEEQV
;
A
#
# COMPACT_ATOMS: atom_id res chain seq x y z
N ILE A 1 5.30 36.82 22.82
CA ILE A 1 5.42 37.18 21.41
C ILE A 1 5.62 35.86 20.67
N ILE A 2 4.63 35.44 19.91
CA ILE A 2 4.74 34.25 19.06
C ILE A 2 5.15 34.79 17.68
N ASP A 3 6.42 34.53 17.30
CA ASP A 3 6.90 34.84 15.96
C ASP A 3 6.34 33.79 14.99
N SER A 4 5.46 34.19 14.11
CA SER A 4 4.97 33.33 13.04
C SER A 4 5.83 33.54 11.79
N LEU A 5 6.66 32.59 11.45
CA LEU A 5 7.36 32.54 10.16
C LEU A 5 6.38 32.04 9.09
N LYS A 6 6.14 32.86 8.07
CA LYS A 6 5.41 32.47 6.88
C LYS A 6 6.36 31.61 6.01
N VAL A 7 6.13 30.29 5.99
CA VAL A 7 6.87 29.39 5.12
C VAL A 7 6.30 29.51 3.71
N GLU A 8 7.13 29.77 2.70
CA GLU A 8 6.69 29.83 1.31
C GLU A 8 6.43 28.41 0.77
N ASP A 9 5.35 28.21 0.03
CA ASP A 9 4.92 26.90 -0.49
C ASP A 9 6.01 26.17 -1.31
N LYS A 10 6.88 26.88 -2.00
CA LYS A 10 8.00 26.32 -2.75
C LYS A 10 9.05 25.60 -1.87
N ILE A 11 9.25 26.05 -0.65
CA ILE A 11 10.25 25.43 0.27
C ILE A 11 9.73 24.06 0.75
N TRP A 12 8.44 23.90 0.92
CA TRP A 12 7.82 22.65 1.31
C TRP A 12 7.95 21.56 0.24
N GLU A 13 7.71 21.89 -1.03
CA GLU A 13 7.87 20.94 -2.13
C GLU A 13 9.32 20.47 -2.30
N GLU A 14 10.30 21.38 -2.19
CA GLU A 14 11.72 21.04 -2.31
C GLU A 14 12.24 20.23 -1.10
N GLU A 15 11.73 20.48 0.10
CA GLU A 15 12.08 19.70 1.30
C GLU A 15 11.44 18.31 1.26
N CYS A 16 10.14 18.19 0.92
CA CYS A 16 9.51 16.89 0.73
C CYS A 16 10.20 16.03 -0.34
N GLN A 17 10.69 16.65 -1.42
CA GLN A 17 11.44 15.92 -2.45
C GLN A 17 12.78 15.36 -1.97
N LYS A 18 13.47 16.05 -1.05
CA LYS A 18 14.73 15.56 -0.46
C LYS A 18 14.52 14.41 0.52
N ASP A 19 13.41 14.42 1.22
CA ASP A 19 13.11 13.45 2.28
C ASP A 19 12.46 12.16 1.76
N PHE A 20 12.12 12.12 0.45
CA PHE A 20 11.49 10.95 -0.16
C PHE A 20 12.27 10.47 -1.40
N PRO A 21 13.41 9.79 -1.20
CA PRO A 21 14.19 9.19 -2.29
C PRO A 21 13.52 7.89 -2.79
N SER A 22 13.97 7.40 -3.93
CA SER A 22 13.67 6.04 -4.37
C SER A 22 14.18 5.01 -3.36
N MET A 23 13.32 4.09 -2.97
CA MET A 23 13.60 3.08 -1.94
C MET A 23 13.44 1.68 -2.53
N GLN A 24 14.35 0.78 -2.15
CA GLN A 24 14.30 -0.63 -2.51
C GLN A 24 13.75 -1.46 -1.33
N PHE A 25 12.86 -2.39 -1.64
CA PHE A 25 12.30 -3.36 -0.69
C PHE A 25 12.56 -4.77 -1.21
N GLY A 26 13.20 -5.58 -0.39
CA GLY A 26 13.65 -6.91 -0.83
C GLY A 26 14.69 -6.85 -1.96
N LYS A 27 14.52 -7.66 -3.00
CA LYS A 27 15.49 -7.81 -4.10
C LYS A 27 15.12 -6.98 -5.34
N ASN A 28 13.84 -6.96 -5.69
CA ASN A 28 13.40 -6.45 -6.99
C ASN A 28 12.41 -5.29 -6.90
N LEU A 29 11.72 -5.12 -5.75
CA LEU A 29 10.66 -4.13 -5.59
C LEU A 29 11.24 -2.75 -5.24
N TRP A 30 10.79 -1.72 -5.96
CA TRP A 30 11.20 -0.33 -5.76
C TRP A 30 9.98 0.58 -5.64
N VAL A 31 10.05 1.55 -4.76
CA VAL A 31 9.10 2.67 -4.69
C VAL A 31 9.83 3.93 -5.06
N CYS A 32 9.41 4.55 -6.15
CA CYS A 32 10.06 5.72 -6.75
C CYS A 32 9.08 6.88 -6.83
N PRO A 33 9.43 8.07 -6.31
CA PRO A 33 8.67 9.28 -6.53
C PRO A 33 8.87 9.81 -7.95
N SER A 34 7.93 10.62 -8.44
CA SER A 34 7.94 11.12 -9.83
C SER A 34 9.10 12.05 -10.16
N TRP A 35 9.70 12.70 -9.15
CA TRP A 35 10.84 13.61 -9.32
C TRP A 35 12.20 12.91 -9.27
N ASP A 36 12.27 11.65 -8.80
CA ASP A 36 13.53 10.93 -8.78
C ASP A 36 13.77 10.23 -10.13
N SER A 37 14.69 10.79 -10.91
CA SER A 37 15.09 10.22 -12.21
C SER A 37 15.99 8.99 -12.10
N LYS A 38 16.37 8.58 -10.89
CA LYS A 38 17.20 7.40 -10.64
C LYS A 38 16.33 6.15 -10.69
N ASN A 39 15.84 5.80 -11.88
CA ASN A 39 15.23 4.50 -12.08
C ASN A 39 16.25 3.39 -11.81
N PRO A 40 15.86 2.31 -11.13
CA PRO A 40 16.74 1.17 -10.94
C PRO A 40 17.19 0.64 -12.30
N SER A 41 18.50 0.44 -12.46
CA SER A 41 19.12 -0.01 -13.71
C SER A 41 18.96 -1.52 -13.98
N SER A 42 18.32 -2.25 -13.09
CA SER A 42 18.08 -3.69 -13.22
C SER A 42 16.85 -3.95 -14.09
N GLU A 43 16.98 -4.81 -15.12
CA GLU A 43 15.84 -5.29 -15.91
C GLU A 43 14.80 -6.08 -15.08
N ALA A 44 15.20 -6.59 -13.93
CA ALA A 44 14.32 -7.30 -12.99
C ALA A 44 13.60 -6.36 -12.01
N ALA A 45 13.87 -5.07 -12.04
CA ALA A 45 13.29 -4.12 -11.10
C ALA A 45 11.78 -3.93 -11.35
N ILE A 46 11.00 -4.10 -10.29
CA ILE A 46 9.55 -3.85 -10.27
C ILE A 46 9.34 -2.50 -9.60
N VAL A 47 8.95 -1.49 -10.39
CA VAL A 47 8.84 -0.10 -9.91
C VAL A 47 7.40 0.26 -9.61
N ILE A 48 7.17 0.78 -8.41
CA ILE A 48 5.94 1.45 -7.99
C ILE A 48 6.18 2.96 -8.00
N ASN A 49 5.45 3.68 -8.82
CA ASN A 49 5.50 5.13 -8.86
C ASN A 49 4.57 5.70 -7.77
N MET A 50 5.16 6.29 -6.73
CA MET A 50 4.42 6.79 -5.57
C MET A 50 4.98 8.13 -5.11
N ASP A 51 4.15 9.17 -5.13
CA ASP A 51 4.50 10.45 -4.53
C ASP A 51 3.93 10.53 -3.11
N PRO A 52 4.65 11.14 -2.15
CA PRO A 52 4.08 11.44 -0.85
C PRO A 52 2.85 12.33 -1.02
N GLY A 53 1.78 11.97 -0.34
CA GLY A 53 0.49 12.64 -0.38
C GLY A 53 -0.13 12.71 1.02
N LEU A 54 -1.40 13.11 1.08
CA LEU A 54 -2.15 13.21 2.33
C LEU A 54 -2.56 11.85 2.91
N ALA A 55 -2.60 10.79 2.10
CA ALA A 55 -2.95 9.45 2.54
C ALA A 55 -1.74 8.71 3.14
N PHE A 56 -1.99 7.90 4.17
CA PHE A 56 -0.97 7.07 4.81
C PHE A 56 -0.48 5.94 3.88
N GLY A 57 0.80 5.56 4.01
CA GLY A 57 1.36 4.41 3.29
C GLY A 57 2.17 4.78 2.06
N THR A 58 3.22 5.60 2.22
CA THR A 58 4.17 5.97 1.14
C THR A 58 5.39 5.04 1.05
N GLY A 59 5.46 4.02 1.92
CA GLY A 59 6.61 3.11 1.99
C GLY A 59 7.64 3.47 3.07
N THR A 60 7.67 4.70 3.56
CA THR A 60 8.66 5.16 4.56
C THR A 60 8.43 4.61 5.96
N HIS A 61 7.20 4.20 6.29
CA HIS A 61 6.90 3.62 7.59
C HIS A 61 7.38 2.16 7.67
N GLN A 62 8.00 1.77 8.77
CA GLN A 62 8.57 0.43 8.96
C GLN A 62 7.57 -0.70 8.70
N THR A 63 6.32 -0.54 9.12
CA THR A 63 5.25 -1.53 8.91
C THR A 63 4.97 -1.75 7.42
N THR A 64 4.97 -0.67 6.63
CA THR A 64 4.78 -0.74 5.18
C THR A 64 5.99 -1.39 4.50
N SER A 65 7.21 -1.05 4.94
CA SER A 65 8.46 -1.64 4.44
C SER A 65 8.45 -3.16 4.61
N LEU A 66 8.11 -3.65 5.81
CA LEU A 66 8.04 -5.10 6.11
C LEU A 66 7.02 -5.82 5.22
N CYS A 67 5.85 -5.20 4.97
CA CYS A 67 4.86 -5.79 4.06
C CYS A 67 5.36 -5.84 2.61
N LEU A 68 6.05 -4.81 2.13
CA LEU A 68 6.62 -4.77 0.78
C LEU A 68 7.75 -5.80 0.62
N GLU A 69 8.63 -5.93 1.62
CA GLU A 69 9.68 -6.97 1.65
C GLU A 69 9.08 -8.37 1.62
N PHE A 70 8.04 -8.62 2.44
CA PHE A 70 7.32 -9.90 2.43
C PHE A 70 6.75 -10.21 1.04
N LEU A 71 6.14 -9.22 0.37
CA LEU A 71 5.57 -9.40 -0.96
C LEU A 71 6.64 -9.68 -2.03
N ASP A 72 7.82 -9.04 -1.94
CA ASP A 72 8.94 -9.31 -2.85
C ASP A 72 9.52 -10.72 -2.65
N GLU A 73 9.58 -11.20 -1.40
CA GLU A 73 10.04 -12.54 -1.07
C GLU A 73 9.00 -13.63 -1.40
N ASN A 74 7.71 -13.30 -1.31
CA ASN A 74 6.59 -14.21 -1.51
C ASN A 74 5.61 -13.63 -2.55
N PRO A 75 6.00 -13.48 -3.81
CA PRO A 75 5.19 -12.83 -4.82
C PRO A 75 3.87 -13.58 -5.05
N PRO A 76 2.72 -12.89 -5.04
CA PRO A 76 1.39 -13.50 -5.17
C PRO A 76 1.05 -13.87 -6.62
N ILE A 77 1.91 -14.61 -7.29
CA ILE A 77 1.78 -14.96 -8.71
C ILE A 77 0.52 -15.80 -8.94
N ALA A 78 -0.32 -15.33 -9.86
CA ALA A 78 -1.61 -15.93 -10.21
C ALA A 78 -2.62 -16.04 -9.04
N LEU A 79 -2.37 -15.33 -7.93
CA LEU A 79 -3.24 -15.30 -6.77
C LEU A 79 -4.21 -14.11 -6.81
N THR A 80 -5.28 -14.21 -6.01
CA THR A 80 -6.18 -13.10 -5.71
C THR A 80 -5.85 -12.51 -4.35
N ALA A 81 -5.86 -11.16 -4.23
CA ALA A 81 -5.52 -10.49 -2.98
C ALA A 81 -6.59 -9.48 -2.54
N ILE A 82 -6.63 -9.20 -1.24
CA ILE A 82 -7.35 -8.08 -0.64
C ILE A 82 -6.33 -7.25 0.14
N ASP A 83 -6.37 -5.93 -0.03
CA ASP A 83 -5.65 -4.94 0.78
C ASP A 83 -6.67 -4.16 1.59
N PHE A 84 -6.76 -4.46 2.89
CA PHE A 84 -7.76 -3.91 3.80
C PHE A 84 -7.16 -2.79 4.65
N GLY A 85 -7.71 -1.59 4.55
CA GLY A 85 -7.08 -0.35 5.03
C GLY A 85 -5.97 0.09 4.06
N CYS A 86 -6.30 0.18 2.77
CA CYS A 86 -5.30 0.28 1.71
C CYS A 86 -4.54 1.62 1.68
N GLY A 87 -5.04 2.68 2.31
CA GLY A 87 -4.41 4.00 2.32
C GLY A 87 -4.09 4.49 0.91
N THR A 88 -2.81 4.68 0.59
CA THR A 88 -2.34 5.06 -0.76
C THR A 88 -2.50 3.95 -1.81
N GLY A 89 -2.84 2.73 -1.40
CA GLY A 89 -2.92 1.55 -2.26
C GLY A 89 -1.56 0.91 -2.58
N ILE A 90 -0.50 1.26 -1.86
CA ILE A 90 0.86 0.79 -2.16
C ILE A 90 0.99 -0.73 -2.13
N LEU A 91 0.36 -1.43 -1.14
CA LEU A 91 0.41 -2.88 -1.04
C LEU A 91 -0.41 -3.54 -2.14
N ALA A 92 -1.59 -2.98 -2.48
CA ALA A 92 -2.40 -3.45 -3.59
C ALA A 92 -1.66 -3.35 -4.93
N ILE A 93 -0.97 -2.21 -5.18
CA ILE A 93 -0.15 -2.00 -6.38
C ILE A 93 1.05 -2.95 -6.40
N ALA A 94 1.73 -3.13 -5.25
CA ALA A 94 2.83 -4.08 -5.12
C ALA A 94 2.37 -5.50 -5.48
N ALA A 95 1.27 -5.97 -4.90
CA ALA A 95 0.72 -7.29 -5.18
C ALA A 95 0.38 -7.46 -6.68
N ALA A 96 -0.22 -6.46 -7.31
CA ALA A 96 -0.54 -6.49 -8.74
C ALA A 96 0.72 -6.58 -9.62
N LYS A 97 1.73 -5.74 -9.35
CA LYS A 97 2.98 -5.73 -10.11
C LYS A 97 3.82 -7.00 -9.88
N LEU A 98 3.66 -7.65 -8.75
CA LEU A 98 4.29 -8.93 -8.40
C LEU A 98 3.51 -10.16 -8.91
N GLY A 99 2.45 -9.97 -9.69
CA GLY A 99 1.80 -11.05 -10.42
C GLY A 99 0.44 -11.50 -9.88
N ALA A 100 -0.16 -10.79 -8.95
CA ALA A 100 -1.55 -11.03 -8.57
C ALA A 100 -2.48 -10.81 -9.77
N ILE A 101 -3.50 -11.66 -9.92
CA ILE A 101 -4.45 -11.59 -11.05
C ILE A 101 -5.67 -10.72 -10.75
N ARG A 102 -5.92 -10.45 -9.49
CA ARG A 102 -6.99 -9.57 -9.01
C ARG A 102 -6.66 -9.09 -7.59
N VAL A 103 -6.75 -7.79 -7.37
CA VAL A 103 -6.59 -7.18 -6.05
C VAL A 103 -7.81 -6.30 -5.75
N THR A 104 -8.35 -6.44 -4.56
CA THR A 104 -9.41 -5.57 -4.03
C THR A 104 -8.80 -4.71 -2.94
N ALA A 105 -8.72 -3.40 -3.16
CA ALA A 105 -8.22 -2.42 -2.20
C ALA A 105 -9.42 -1.76 -1.51
N ILE A 106 -9.44 -1.74 -0.18
CA ILE A 106 -10.59 -1.30 0.62
C ILE A 106 -10.10 -0.31 1.66
N ASP A 107 -10.80 0.81 1.81
CA ASP A 107 -10.56 1.76 2.91
C ASP A 107 -11.88 2.36 3.40
N ASN A 108 -11.90 2.83 4.65
CA ASN A 108 -13.04 3.53 5.24
C ASN A 108 -12.91 5.07 5.12
N ASP A 109 -11.76 5.57 4.66
CA ASP A 109 -11.53 6.98 4.37
C ASP A 109 -11.74 7.26 2.88
N PRO A 110 -12.72 8.10 2.49
CA PRO A 110 -12.92 8.48 1.09
C PRO A 110 -11.68 9.12 0.44
N GLN A 111 -10.82 9.80 1.20
CA GLN A 111 -9.57 10.35 0.69
C GLN A 111 -8.58 9.24 0.34
N ALA A 112 -8.47 8.20 1.17
CA ALA A 112 -7.65 7.03 0.89
C ALA A 112 -8.13 6.29 -0.37
N VAL A 113 -9.44 6.08 -0.52
CA VAL A 113 -10.02 5.47 -1.72
C VAL A 113 -9.68 6.27 -2.98
N THR A 114 -9.80 7.61 -2.93
CA THR A 114 -9.45 8.48 -4.04
C THR A 114 -7.96 8.40 -4.37
N SER A 115 -7.09 8.57 -3.37
CA SER A 115 -5.63 8.49 -3.52
C SER A 115 -5.19 7.14 -4.06
N SER A 116 -5.72 6.04 -3.50
CA SER A 116 -5.45 4.69 -3.99
C SER A 116 -5.84 4.52 -5.46
N SER A 117 -7.04 4.99 -5.85
CA SER A 117 -7.50 4.92 -7.24
C SER A 117 -6.59 5.70 -8.21
N GLU A 118 -6.12 6.88 -7.82
CA GLU A 118 -5.20 7.69 -8.61
C GLU A 118 -3.82 7.01 -8.74
N ASN A 119 -3.29 6.46 -7.64
CA ASN A 119 -2.04 5.73 -7.65
C ASN A 119 -2.11 4.44 -8.46
N VAL A 120 -3.23 3.71 -8.40
CA VAL A 120 -3.47 2.53 -9.24
C VAL A 120 -3.38 2.88 -10.73
N LYS A 121 -4.03 3.97 -11.15
CA LYS A 121 -3.96 4.48 -12.54
C LYS A 121 -2.54 4.91 -12.91
N LYS A 122 -1.86 5.67 -12.04
CA LYS A 122 -0.47 6.11 -12.25
C LYS A 122 0.48 4.92 -12.46
N ASN A 123 0.17 3.79 -11.86
CA ASN A 123 0.95 2.55 -11.96
C ASN A 123 0.45 1.58 -13.04
N HIS A 124 -0.58 1.93 -13.82
CA HIS A 124 -1.19 1.10 -14.87
C HIS A 124 -1.68 -0.25 -14.35
N CYS A 125 -2.29 -0.26 -13.15
CA CYS A 125 -2.80 -1.46 -12.48
C CYS A 125 -4.34 -1.52 -12.42
N GLU A 126 -5.05 -0.63 -13.10
CA GLU A 126 -6.51 -0.48 -13.03
C GLU A 126 -7.29 -1.68 -13.54
N ASP A 127 -6.70 -2.53 -14.35
CA ASP A 127 -7.32 -3.78 -14.79
C ASP A 127 -7.28 -4.88 -13.72
N ILE A 128 -6.29 -4.81 -12.82
CA ILE A 128 -6.03 -5.81 -11.77
C ILE A 128 -6.56 -5.33 -10.42
N VAL A 129 -6.32 -4.05 -10.07
CA VAL A 129 -6.70 -3.46 -8.77
C VAL A 129 -8.00 -2.69 -8.90
N LYS A 130 -8.95 -2.99 -8.00
CA LYS A 130 -10.19 -2.21 -7.83
C LYS A 130 -10.26 -1.67 -6.42
N THR A 131 -10.54 -0.37 -6.30
CA THR A 131 -10.64 0.35 -5.02
C THR A 131 -12.10 0.54 -4.62
N PHE A 132 -12.41 0.35 -3.33
CA PHE A 132 -13.77 0.46 -2.79
C PHE A 132 -13.75 1.13 -1.42
N HIS A 133 -14.82 1.88 -1.12
CA HIS A 133 -15.10 2.30 0.24
C HIS A 133 -15.70 1.13 1.04
N SER A 134 -15.33 1.01 2.32
CA SER A 134 -15.76 -0.12 3.16
C SER A 134 -17.29 -0.23 3.33
N ASP A 135 -18.02 0.89 3.21
CA ASP A 135 -19.49 0.95 3.29
C ASP A 135 -20.20 0.51 2.00
N GLU A 136 -19.46 0.32 0.90
CA GLU A 136 -20.06 -0.17 -0.33
C GLU A 136 -20.57 -1.59 -0.12
N LYS A 137 -21.83 -1.84 -0.54
CA LYS A 137 -22.47 -3.16 -0.45
C LYS A 137 -21.83 -4.15 -1.44
N PHE A 138 -20.54 -4.33 -1.29
CA PHE A 138 -19.75 -5.22 -2.13
C PHE A 138 -19.71 -6.61 -1.48
N LYS A 139 -20.09 -7.65 -2.23
CA LYS A 139 -19.82 -9.02 -1.80
C LYS A 139 -18.36 -9.33 -2.06
N TYR A 140 -17.54 -9.20 -1.03
CA TYR A 140 -16.16 -9.63 -1.07
C TYR A 140 -16.09 -11.13 -1.42
N LYS A 141 -15.27 -11.46 -2.40
CA LYS A 141 -14.99 -12.87 -2.69
C LYS A 141 -13.77 -13.29 -1.90
N PRO A 142 -13.74 -14.50 -1.33
CA PRO A 142 -12.55 -15.00 -0.66
C PRO A 142 -11.30 -14.93 -1.55
N CYS A 143 -10.20 -14.52 -0.95
CA CYS A 143 -8.91 -14.31 -1.60
C CYS A 143 -7.86 -15.33 -1.14
N ASP A 144 -6.77 -15.41 -1.88
CA ASP A 144 -5.63 -16.25 -1.53
C ASP A 144 -4.68 -15.55 -0.55
N LEU A 145 -4.61 -14.18 -0.63
CA LEU A 145 -3.81 -13.32 0.23
C LEU A 145 -4.64 -12.16 0.74
N LEU A 146 -4.78 -12.02 2.06
CA LEU A 146 -5.33 -10.84 2.71
C LEU A 146 -4.19 -10.07 3.37
N MET A 147 -4.07 -8.80 3.04
CA MET A 147 -3.12 -7.86 3.63
C MET A 147 -3.88 -6.83 4.45
N ALA A 148 -3.41 -6.52 5.67
CA ALA A 148 -3.93 -5.44 6.48
C ALA A 148 -2.80 -4.81 7.30
N ASN A 149 -2.40 -3.60 6.91
CA ASN A 149 -1.40 -2.79 7.63
C ASN A 149 -2.13 -1.67 8.38
N ILE A 150 -2.87 -2.05 9.43
CA ILE A 150 -3.71 -1.19 10.24
C ILE A 150 -3.42 -1.43 11.73
N LEU A 151 -4.01 -0.61 12.61
CA LEU A 151 -3.82 -0.76 14.05
C LEU A 151 -4.41 -2.08 14.58
N ALA A 152 -3.85 -2.58 15.71
CA ALA A 152 -4.23 -3.87 16.29
C ALA A 152 -5.71 -3.98 16.68
N ASN A 153 -6.30 -2.93 17.29
CA ASN A 153 -7.70 -2.99 17.70
C ASN A 153 -8.68 -3.23 16.55
N PRO A 154 -8.61 -2.47 15.43
CA PRO A 154 -9.38 -2.81 14.23
C PRO A 154 -9.15 -4.23 13.70
N ILE A 155 -7.92 -4.76 13.74
CA ILE A 155 -7.63 -6.13 13.32
C ILE A 155 -8.43 -7.14 14.15
N ILE A 156 -8.46 -6.97 15.48
CA ILE A 156 -9.21 -7.84 16.39
C ILE A 156 -10.72 -7.77 16.10
N GLU A 157 -11.26 -6.57 15.87
CA GLU A 157 -12.68 -6.38 15.57
C GLU A 157 -13.08 -6.99 14.20
N LEU A 158 -12.15 -6.99 13.25
CA LEU A 158 -12.34 -7.49 11.89
C LEU A 158 -12.02 -8.99 11.73
N GLU A 159 -11.53 -9.66 12.78
CA GLU A 159 -11.17 -11.09 12.73
C GLU A 159 -12.27 -11.97 12.12
N PRO A 160 -13.56 -11.87 12.51
CA PRO A 160 -14.60 -12.69 11.91
C PRO A 160 -14.73 -12.46 10.40
N LEU A 161 -14.63 -11.20 9.95
CA LEU A 161 -14.68 -10.84 8.54
C LEU A 161 -13.44 -11.38 7.80
N PHE A 162 -12.25 -11.23 8.36
CA PHE A 162 -11.02 -11.71 7.74
C PHE A 162 -11.04 -13.23 7.57
N SER A 163 -11.58 -13.96 8.56
CA SER A 163 -11.76 -15.42 8.47
C SER A 163 -12.66 -15.85 7.31
N GLU A 164 -13.69 -15.05 6.99
CA GLU A 164 -14.58 -15.30 5.84
C GLU A 164 -13.94 -14.89 4.50
N LEU A 165 -13.07 -13.89 4.52
CA LEU A 165 -12.43 -13.34 3.32
C LEU A 165 -11.21 -14.14 2.84
N VAL A 166 -10.63 -14.99 3.68
CA VAL A 166 -9.48 -15.80 3.30
C VAL A 166 -9.90 -17.21 2.95
N LYS A 167 -9.46 -17.69 1.79
CA LYS A 167 -9.69 -19.09 1.38
C LYS A 167 -9.02 -20.08 2.34
N PRO A 168 -9.50 -21.31 2.45
CA PRO A 168 -8.76 -22.36 3.13
C PRO A 168 -7.33 -22.47 2.58
N ASN A 169 -6.33 -22.48 3.46
CA ASN A 169 -4.89 -22.43 3.15
C ASN A 169 -4.41 -21.11 2.50
N GLY A 170 -5.24 -20.05 2.52
CA GLY A 170 -4.81 -18.71 2.15
C GLY A 170 -3.88 -18.09 3.20
N THR A 171 -3.24 -17.00 2.85
CA THR A 171 -2.29 -16.27 3.70
C THR A 171 -2.93 -14.99 4.22
N ILE A 172 -2.67 -14.66 5.48
CA ILE A 172 -3.00 -13.36 6.07
C ILE A 172 -1.68 -12.67 6.44
N LEU A 173 -1.45 -11.48 5.88
CA LEU A 173 -0.33 -10.60 6.21
C LEU A 173 -0.85 -9.45 7.05
N LEU A 174 -0.52 -9.44 8.34
CA LEU A 174 -0.91 -8.39 9.29
C LEU A 174 0.30 -7.57 9.70
N SER A 175 0.13 -6.25 9.78
CA SER A 175 1.14 -5.32 10.25
C SER A 175 0.47 -4.12 10.95
N GLY A 176 1.26 -3.24 11.58
CA GLY A 176 0.73 -2.12 12.38
C GLY A 176 0.44 -2.51 13.82
N ILE A 177 0.97 -3.65 14.27
CA ILE A 177 0.83 -4.20 15.64
C ILE A 177 2.10 -3.87 16.41
N LEU A 178 1.97 -3.32 17.61
CA LEU A 178 3.09 -3.06 18.51
C LEU A 178 3.49 -4.34 19.26
N GLU A 179 4.77 -4.42 19.68
CA GLU A 179 5.30 -5.61 20.39
C GLU A 179 4.50 -5.96 21.66
N GLU A 180 4.02 -4.95 22.40
CA GLU A 180 3.19 -5.12 23.58
C GLU A 180 1.74 -5.59 23.29
N GLN A 181 1.35 -5.69 22.02
CA GLN A 181 0.01 -6.10 21.57
C GLN A 181 -0.02 -7.51 20.97
N VAL A 182 1.13 -8.18 20.96
CA VAL A 182 1.29 -9.54 20.39
C VAL A 182 0.94 -10.62 21.43
#